data_88d4434ecc67ce7517ed64c61090f4e9
#
_entry.id   88d4434ecc67ce7517ed64c61090f4e9
#
_cell.length_a   1.000
_cell.length_b   1.000
_cell.length_c   1.000
_cell.angle_alpha   90.00
_cell.angle_beta   90.00
_cell.angle_gamma   90.00
#
_symmetry.space_group_name_H-M   'P 1'
#
loop_
_entity.id
_entity.type
_entity.pdbx_description
1 polymer ?
#
loop_
_entity_poly.entity_id
_entity_poly.type
_entity_poly.pdbx_seq_one_letter_code
_entity_poly.pdbx_strand_id
1 'polypeptide(L)'
;YAADAAYLVDRCDSNEYLENLSNIFRKEAIDFYIPGTDVELIFCAVNKQLIKDKFSVHTIISSIEVITFSNNKYKTASFLRENGLNYPRTDYLKDIDIEGIEYPVIVKPSVGCRSIGVYKINNLEELTPHLENTKDIVIQECVGNEDEEYTCTVVKIGDELSPVLALKRVL
;
A
#
# COMPACT_ATOMS: atom_id res chain seq x y z
N TYR A 1 20.87 -8.84 -12.99
CA TYR A 1 19.49 -9.31 -13.13
C TYR A 1 19.38 -10.07 -14.44
N ALA A 2 18.84 -11.28 -14.40
CA ALA A 2 18.58 -12.09 -15.57
C ALA A 2 17.18 -11.77 -16.09
N ALA A 3 17.04 -10.68 -16.85
CA ALA A 3 15.82 -10.37 -17.58
C ALA A 3 16.13 -10.54 -19.08
N ASP A 4 15.22 -11.19 -19.81
CA ASP A 4 15.37 -11.40 -21.26
C ASP A 4 15.26 -10.09 -22.05
N ALA A 5 14.41 -9.18 -21.57
CA ALA A 5 14.22 -7.84 -22.13
C ALA A 5 13.86 -6.81 -21.07
N ALA A 6 14.12 -5.54 -21.36
CA ALA A 6 13.76 -4.39 -20.54
C ALA A 6 13.21 -3.27 -21.42
N TYR A 7 12.16 -2.59 -20.93
CA TYR A 7 11.46 -1.53 -21.67
C TYR A 7 11.29 -0.31 -20.80
N LEU A 8 11.41 0.86 -21.40
CA LEU A 8 10.96 2.11 -20.78
C LEU A 8 9.49 2.31 -21.15
N VAL A 9 8.71 2.63 -20.14
CA VAL A 9 7.28 2.95 -20.26
C VAL A 9 7.00 4.28 -19.56
N ASP A 10 5.90 4.93 -19.95
CA ASP A 10 5.43 6.10 -19.26
C ASP A 10 5.00 5.75 -17.83
N ARG A 11 4.78 6.77 -17.01
CA ARG A 11 4.26 6.57 -15.65
C ARG A 11 2.83 6.00 -15.71
N CYS A 12 2.45 5.22 -14.73
CA CYS A 12 1.13 4.56 -14.66
C CYS A 12 -0.07 5.54 -14.55
N ASP A 13 0.19 6.81 -14.27
CA ASP A 13 -0.78 7.91 -14.28
C ASP A 13 -0.87 8.62 -15.65
N SER A 14 -0.04 8.25 -16.63
CA SER A 14 -0.12 8.73 -18.02
C SER A 14 -1.20 7.99 -18.81
N ASN A 15 -1.82 8.70 -19.74
CA ASN A 15 -2.78 8.11 -20.69
C ASN A 15 -2.15 7.08 -21.63
N GLU A 16 -0.85 7.21 -21.88
CA GLU A 16 -0.07 6.36 -22.79
C GLU A 16 0.37 5.05 -22.12
N TYR A 17 0.28 4.94 -20.79
CA TYR A 17 0.81 3.79 -20.06
C TYR A 17 0.20 2.46 -20.50
N LEU A 18 -1.13 2.39 -20.68
CA LEU A 18 -1.79 1.17 -21.15
C LEU A 18 -1.38 0.80 -22.58
N GLU A 19 -1.15 1.79 -23.44
CA GLU A 19 -0.67 1.56 -24.81
C GLU A 19 0.75 1.03 -24.81
N ASN A 20 1.63 1.61 -23.99
CA ASN A 20 3.00 1.11 -23.81
C ASN A 20 3.01 -0.36 -23.38
N LEU A 21 2.24 -0.70 -22.35
CA LEU A 21 2.10 -2.08 -21.90
C LEU A 21 1.56 -2.99 -23.00
N SER A 22 0.55 -2.54 -23.73
CA SER A 22 -0.07 -3.35 -24.79
C SER A 22 0.91 -3.71 -25.92
N ASN A 23 1.81 -2.79 -26.24
CA ASN A 23 2.87 -3.01 -27.24
C ASN A 23 3.87 -4.06 -26.73
N ILE A 24 4.23 -4.02 -25.44
CA ILE A 24 5.12 -5.01 -24.82
C ILE A 24 4.42 -6.38 -24.76
N PHE A 25 3.16 -6.43 -24.34
CA PHE A 25 2.38 -7.68 -24.24
C PHE A 25 2.34 -8.42 -25.57
N ARG A 26 2.10 -7.70 -26.69
CA ARG A 26 2.08 -8.30 -28.03
C ARG A 26 3.45 -8.71 -28.52
N LYS A 27 4.45 -7.85 -28.29
CA LYS A 27 5.82 -8.08 -28.78
C LYS A 27 6.48 -9.28 -28.13
N GLU A 28 6.29 -9.42 -26.81
CA GLU A 28 6.98 -10.44 -26.00
C GLU A 28 6.08 -11.64 -25.70
N ALA A 29 4.85 -11.70 -26.24
CA ALA A 29 3.88 -12.78 -26.01
C ALA A 29 3.68 -13.07 -24.51
N ILE A 30 3.41 -12.01 -23.72
CA ILE A 30 3.28 -12.08 -22.27
C ILE A 30 2.02 -12.81 -21.85
N ASP A 31 2.13 -13.77 -20.94
CA ASP A 31 1.00 -14.47 -20.31
C ASP A 31 0.60 -13.82 -18.98
N PHE A 32 1.57 -13.33 -18.21
CA PHE A 32 1.34 -12.77 -16.88
C PHE A 32 1.98 -11.40 -16.72
N TYR A 33 1.22 -10.48 -16.13
CA TYR A 33 1.69 -9.18 -15.72
C TYR A 33 1.66 -9.08 -14.19
N ILE A 34 2.81 -8.79 -13.58
CA ILE A 34 2.96 -8.63 -12.13
C ILE A 34 3.38 -7.19 -11.87
N PRO A 35 2.53 -6.35 -11.25
CA PRO A 35 2.91 -4.99 -10.88
C PRO A 35 4.01 -5.04 -9.83
N GLY A 36 5.08 -4.26 -10.05
CA GLY A 36 6.26 -4.23 -9.20
C GLY A 36 6.31 -3.06 -8.23
N THR A 37 5.36 -2.12 -8.33
CA THR A 37 5.34 -0.90 -7.52
C THR A 37 3.96 -0.56 -6.98
N ASP A 38 3.91 0.08 -5.80
CA ASP A 38 2.66 0.47 -5.16
C ASP A 38 1.81 1.43 -6.01
N VAL A 39 2.47 2.27 -6.82
CA VAL A 39 1.79 3.26 -7.66
C VAL A 39 1.00 2.64 -8.81
N GLU A 40 1.36 1.41 -9.24
CA GLU A 40 0.68 0.69 -10.32
C GLU A 40 -0.55 -0.08 -9.83
N LEU A 41 -0.67 -0.33 -8.51
CA LEU A 41 -1.68 -1.27 -7.99
C LEU A 41 -3.11 -0.86 -8.36
N ILE A 42 -3.47 0.41 -8.22
CA ILE A 42 -4.82 0.89 -8.57
C ILE A 42 -5.06 0.75 -10.07
N PHE A 43 -4.09 1.18 -10.90
CA PHE A 43 -4.19 1.03 -12.35
C PHE A 43 -4.41 -0.44 -12.75
N CYS A 44 -3.58 -1.34 -12.21
CA CYS A 44 -3.66 -2.77 -12.50
C CYS A 44 -4.98 -3.39 -12.06
N ALA A 45 -5.47 -3.05 -10.87
CA ALA A 45 -6.72 -3.58 -10.35
C ALA A 45 -7.93 -3.13 -11.19
N VAL A 46 -7.97 -1.84 -11.57
CA VAL A 46 -9.04 -1.27 -12.41
C VAL A 46 -9.01 -1.86 -13.82
N ASN A 47 -7.83 -2.04 -14.40
CA ASN A 47 -7.68 -2.48 -15.79
C ASN A 47 -7.52 -4.00 -15.96
N LYS A 48 -7.53 -4.78 -14.88
CA LYS A 48 -7.31 -6.23 -14.88
C LYS A 48 -8.15 -6.98 -15.93
N GLN A 49 -9.45 -6.71 -15.95
CA GLN A 49 -10.36 -7.37 -16.89
C GLN A 49 -10.13 -6.89 -18.32
N LEU A 50 -9.94 -5.59 -18.54
CA LEU A 50 -9.63 -5.03 -19.85
C LEU A 50 -8.34 -5.63 -20.44
N ILE A 51 -7.30 -5.77 -19.64
CA ILE A 51 -6.02 -6.35 -20.04
C ILE A 51 -6.22 -7.81 -20.43
N LYS A 52 -6.98 -8.59 -19.65
CA LYS A 52 -7.30 -9.97 -19.96
C LYS A 52 -8.07 -10.11 -21.27
N ASP A 53 -9.12 -9.31 -21.45
CA ASP A 53 -10.02 -9.44 -22.60
C ASP A 53 -9.36 -8.99 -23.92
N LYS A 54 -8.50 -7.95 -23.87
CA LYS A 54 -7.87 -7.39 -25.08
C LYS A 54 -6.56 -8.08 -25.46
N PHE A 55 -5.80 -8.57 -24.46
CA PHE A 55 -4.43 -9.05 -24.69
C PHE A 55 -4.22 -10.49 -24.24
N SER A 56 -5.21 -11.13 -23.62
CA SER A 56 -5.12 -12.47 -23.02
C SER A 56 -4.08 -12.55 -21.87
N VAL A 57 -3.65 -11.41 -21.32
CA VAL A 57 -2.66 -11.32 -20.23
C VAL A 57 -3.35 -11.40 -18.87
N HIS A 58 -2.84 -12.24 -17.99
CA HIS A 58 -3.34 -12.36 -16.62
C HIS A 58 -2.59 -11.40 -15.69
N THR A 59 -3.26 -10.37 -15.20
CA THR A 59 -2.68 -9.47 -14.19
C THR A 59 -2.76 -10.12 -12.81
N ILE A 60 -1.60 -10.36 -12.19
CA ILE A 60 -1.50 -10.95 -10.84
C ILE A 60 -1.64 -9.84 -9.82
N ILE A 61 -2.86 -9.63 -9.37
CA ILE A 61 -3.21 -8.57 -8.41
C ILE A 61 -4.48 -8.93 -7.64
N SER A 62 -4.60 -8.43 -6.43
CA SER A 62 -5.81 -8.54 -5.61
C SER A 62 -6.99 -7.74 -6.20
N SER A 63 -8.17 -7.92 -5.66
CA SER A 63 -9.34 -7.14 -6.08
C SER A 63 -9.16 -5.65 -5.77
N ILE A 64 -9.91 -4.80 -6.46
CA ILE A 64 -9.85 -3.34 -6.26
C ILE A 64 -10.26 -2.95 -4.83
N GLU A 65 -11.16 -3.70 -4.20
CA GLU A 65 -11.58 -3.48 -2.81
C GLU A 65 -10.39 -3.70 -1.87
N VAL A 66 -9.66 -4.82 -2.02
CA VAL A 66 -8.47 -5.14 -1.21
C VAL A 66 -7.40 -4.07 -1.40
N ILE A 67 -7.10 -3.69 -2.66
CA ILE A 67 -6.12 -2.64 -2.95
C ILE A 67 -6.53 -1.32 -2.32
N THR A 68 -7.81 -0.95 -2.40
CA THR A 68 -8.32 0.33 -1.90
C THR A 68 -8.20 0.43 -0.37
N PHE A 69 -8.56 -0.60 0.37
CA PHE A 69 -8.44 -0.52 1.83
C PHE A 69 -6.99 -0.71 2.30
N SER A 70 -6.20 -1.59 1.69
CA SER A 70 -4.80 -1.83 2.09
C SER A 70 -3.87 -0.65 1.78
N ASN A 71 -4.16 0.12 0.73
CA ASN A 71 -3.38 1.30 0.38
C ASN A 71 -3.62 2.51 1.31
N ASN A 72 -4.66 2.49 2.14
CA ASN A 72 -4.99 3.57 3.07
C ASN A 72 -4.92 3.07 4.52
N LYS A 73 -4.03 3.65 5.32
CA LYS A 73 -3.73 3.22 6.70
C LYS A 73 -4.93 3.32 7.65
N TYR A 74 -5.76 4.34 7.49
CA TYR A 74 -7.01 4.44 8.26
C TYR A 74 -8.01 3.34 7.87
N LYS A 75 -8.20 3.10 6.57
CA LYS A 75 -9.08 2.03 6.10
C LYS A 75 -8.59 0.65 6.52
N THR A 76 -7.26 0.43 6.51
CA THR A 76 -6.67 -0.81 7.03
C THR A 76 -7.00 -1.01 8.51
N ALA A 77 -6.79 0.01 9.34
CA ALA A 77 -7.11 -0.05 10.77
C ALA A 77 -8.60 -0.26 11.01
N SER A 78 -9.47 0.42 10.25
CA SER A 78 -10.92 0.23 10.31
C SER A 78 -11.34 -1.20 9.96
N PHE A 79 -10.79 -1.75 8.87
CA PHE A 79 -11.03 -3.13 8.47
C PHE A 79 -10.61 -4.14 9.56
N LEU A 80 -9.43 -3.96 10.15
CA LEU A 80 -8.95 -4.83 11.22
C LEU A 80 -9.86 -4.75 12.45
N ARG A 81 -10.26 -3.54 12.85
CA ARG A 81 -11.19 -3.29 13.96
C ARG A 81 -12.54 -3.96 13.75
N GLU A 82 -13.14 -3.79 12.56
CA GLU A 82 -14.44 -4.34 12.20
C GLU A 82 -14.46 -5.87 12.17
N ASN A 83 -13.31 -6.48 11.93
CA ASN A 83 -13.13 -7.93 11.93
C ASN A 83 -12.57 -8.49 13.25
N GLY A 84 -12.48 -7.70 14.32
CA GLY A 84 -12.02 -8.14 15.64
C GLY A 84 -10.55 -8.54 15.68
N LEU A 85 -9.74 -8.03 14.75
CA LEU A 85 -8.30 -8.27 14.68
C LEU A 85 -7.54 -7.18 15.43
N ASN A 86 -6.35 -7.51 15.92
CA ASN A 86 -5.46 -6.54 16.56
C ASN A 86 -4.99 -5.50 15.54
N TYR A 87 -5.01 -4.24 15.94
CA TYR A 87 -4.57 -3.11 15.10
C TYR A 87 -4.05 -1.98 16.00
N PRO A 88 -3.10 -1.17 15.54
CA PRO A 88 -2.74 0.07 16.22
C PRO A 88 -3.88 1.07 16.04
N ARG A 89 -4.33 1.69 17.14
CA ARG A 89 -5.37 2.74 17.07
C ARG A 89 -4.94 3.80 16.07
N THR A 90 -5.83 4.10 15.12
CA THR A 90 -5.52 4.99 13.99
C THR A 90 -6.73 5.85 13.68
N ASP A 91 -6.54 7.17 13.67
CA ASP A 91 -7.56 8.16 13.37
C ASP A 91 -7.01 9.20 12.38
N TYR A 92 -7.89 9.93 11.69
CA TYR A 92 -7.43 11.10 10.95
C TYR A 92 -7.05 12.22 11.92
N LEU A 93 -5.92 12.86 11.69
CA LEU A 93 -5.41 13.93 12.58
C LEU A 93 -6.39 15.10 12.72
N LYS A 94 -7.17 15.39 11.69
CA LYS A 94 -8.21 16.45 11.71
C LYS A 94 -9.41 16.13 12.62
N ASP A 95 -9.62 14.86 12.99
CA ASP A 95 -10.81 14.39 13.69
C ASP A 95 -10.49 14.00 15.16
N ILE A 96 -9.23 14.16 15.59
CA ILE A 96 -8.79 13.73 16.93
C ILE A 96 -8.94 14.84 17.97
N ASP A 97 -9.26 14.43 19.20
CA ASP A 97 -9.12 15.29 20.38
C ASP A 97 -7.65 15.29 20.83
N ILE A 98 -7.00 16.44 20.65
CA ILE A 98 -5.56 16.64 20.92
C ILE A 98 -5.23 16.45 22.41
N GLU A 99 -6.15 16.83 23.32
CA GLU A 99 -5.93 16.70 24.76
C GLU A 99 -5.95 15.24 25.24
N GLY A 100 -6.58 14.36 24.47
CA GLY A 100 -6.69 12.92 24.78
C GLY A 100 -5.58 12.05 24.18
N ILE A 101 -4.52 12.63 23.59
CA ILE A 101 -3.45 11.87 22.94
C ILE A 101 -2.50 11.25 23.97
N GLU A 102 -2.35 9.93 23.90
CA GLU A 102 -1.32 9.18 24.64
C GLU A 102 -0.06 9.04 23.77
N TYR A 103 1.02 9.70 24.18
CA TYR A 103 2.30 9.67 23.47
C TYR A 103 3.17 8.47 23.88
N PRO A 104 4.09 7.94 23.00
CA PRO A 104 4.37 8.42 21.66
C PRO A 104 3.32 7.98 20.63
N VAL A 105 3.17 8.77 19.56
CA VAL A 105 2.33 8.44 18.41
C VAL A 105 3.10 8.56 17.10
N ILE A 106 2.57 7.99 16.03
CA ILE A 106 3.09 8.12 14.66
C ILE A 106 2.15 9.01 13.84
N VAL A 107 2.67 10.08 13.29
CA VAL A 107 1.98 10.94 12.32
C VAL A 107 2.49 10.65 10.93
N LYS A 108 1.58 10.39 9.97
CA LYS A 108 1.96 9.98 8.60
C LYS A 108 0.84 10.20 7.59
N PRO A 109 1.14 10.29 6.29
CA PRO A 109 0.11 10.30 5.25
C PRO A 109 -0.75 9.03 5.30
N SER A 110 -2.07 9.16 5.13
CA SER A 110 -3.00 8.03 5.07
C SER A 110 -2.69 7.09 3.91
N VAL A 111 -2.23 7.65 2.79
CA VAL A 111 -1.71 6.94 1.61
C VAL A 111 -0.27 7.38 1.39
N GLY A 112 0.63 6.42 1.15
CA GLY A 112 2.05 6.70 0.90
C GLY A 112 2.93 5.49 1.20
N CYS A 113 4.13 5.51 0.65
CA CYS A 113 5.11 4.42 0.73
C CYS A 113 6.50 4.95 1.12
N ARG A 114 7.46 4.05 1.35
CA ARG A 114 8.88 4.32 1.62
C ARG A 114 9.14 5.24 2.82
N SER A 115 8.28 5.20 3.83
CA SER A 115 8.38 6.01 5.05
C SER A 115 8.46 7.53 4.82
N ILE A 116 8.06 8.03 3.65
CA ILE A 116 8.04 9.47 3.37
C ILE A 116 6.93 10.12 4.18
N GLY A 117 7.28 11.16 4.95
CA GLY A 117 6.34 11.91 5.79
C GLY A 117 5.86 11.14 7.03
N VAL A 118 6.65 10.18 7.51
CA VAL A 118 6.39 9.44 8.75
C VAL A 118 7.20 10.06 9.88
N TYR A 119 6.53 10.45 10.96
CA TYR A 119 7.13 11.10 12.12
C TYR A 119 6.69 10.39 13.41
N LYS A 120 7.64 10.05 14.27
CA LYS A 120 7.37 9.65 15.65
C LYS A 120 7.30 10.91 16.50
N ILE A 121 6.21 11.10 17.19
CA ILE A 121 5.86 12.29 17.96
C ILE A 121 5.79 11.90 19.43
N ASN A 122 6.58 12.53 20.29
CA ASN A 122 6.70 12.16 21.69
C ASN A 122 5.92 13.11 22.64
N ASN A 123 5.46 14.27 22.13
CA ASN A 123 4.74 15.25 22.95
C ASN A 123 3.97 16.24 22.04
N LEU A 124 3.17 17.09 22.67
CA LEU A 124 2.34 18.10 21.98
C LEU A 124 3.19 19.14 21.21
N GLU A 125 4.36 19.50 21.71
CA GLU A 125 5.24 20.48 21.04
C GLU A 125 5.69 19.96 19.67
N GLU A 126 6.06 18.66 19.61
CA GLU A 126 6.41 17.98 18.36
C GLU A 126 5.21 17.80 17.43
N LEU A 127 3.99 17.67 17.96
CA LEU A 127 2.76 17.55 17.16
C LEU A 127 2.33 18.86 16.51
N THR A 128 2.54 19.97 17.18
CA THR A 128 2.03 21.31 16.79
C THR A 128 2.31 21.67 15.33
N PRO A 129 3.51 21.49 14.76
CA PRO A 129 3.78 21.80 13.35
C PRO A 129 2.93 20.98 12.35
N HIS A 130 2.43 19.82 12.74
CA HIS A 130 1.63 18.94 11.88
C HIS A 130 0.14 19.31 11.87
N LEU A 131 -0.32 20.18 12.78
CA LEU A 131 -1.71 20.60 12.89
C LEU A 131 -2.13 21.61 11.82
N GLU A 132 -1.19 22.29 11.15
CA GLU A 132 -1.48 23.27 10.10
C GLU A 132 -1.98 22.60 8.79
N ASN A 133 -1.55 21.38 8.50
CA ASN A 133 -1.96 20.64 7.31
C ASN A 133 -2.35 19.21 7.67
N THR A 134 -3.57 19.04 8.11
CA THR A 134 -4.12 17.74 8.56
C THR A 134 -4.81 16.94 7.46
N LYS A 135 -4.86 17.49 6.23
CA LYS A 135 -5.52 16.80 5.11
C LYS A 135 -4.78 15.50 4.78
N ASP A 136 -5.54 14.41 4.78
CA ASP A 136 -5.04 13.06 4.47
C ASP A 136 -3.90 12.55 5.38
N ILE A 137 -3.73 13.17 6.55
CA ILE A 137 -2.80 12.73 7.59
C ILE A 137 -3.52 11.88 8.61
N VAL A 138 -2.91 10.77 9.00
CA VAL A 138 -3.34 9.95 10.13
C VAL A 138 -2.39 10.09 11.29
N ILE A 139 -2.95 9.98 12.50
CA ILE A 139 -2.25 9.77 13.74
C ILE A 139 -2.50 8.33 14.19
N GLN A 140 -1.45 7.64 14.58
CA GLN A 140 -1.50 6.23 14.91
C GLN A 140 -0.76 5.96 16.21
N GLU A 141 -1.30 5.07 17.02
CA GLU A 141 -0.62 4.51 18.18
C GLU A 141 0.76 3.97 17.79
N CYS A 142 1.78 4.30 18.58
CA CYS A 142 3.13 3.79 18.39
C CYS A 142 3.27 2.44 19.12
N VAL A 143 3.19 1.34 18.37
CA VAL A 143 3.27 -0.03 18.91
C VAL A 143 4.57 -0.71 18.52
N GLY A 144 5.01 -1.67 19.34
CA GLY A 144 6.21 -2.46 19.09
C GLY A 144 7.51 -1.70 19.38
N ASN A 145 8.61 -2.26 18.91
CA ASN A 145 9.94 -1.68 18.98
C ASN A 145 10.71 -1.93 17.68
N GLU A 146 11.81 -1.21 17.47
CA GLU A 146 12.60 -1.26 16.24
C GLU A 146 13.25 -2.63 16.00
N ASP A 147 13.47 -3.41 17.07
CA ASP A 147 14.08 -4.74 16.98
C ASP A 147 13.08 -5.85 16.61
N GLU A 148 11.79 -5.55 16.57
CA GLU A 148 10.71 -6.53 16.37
C GLU A 148 9.82 -6.17 15.17
N GLU A 149 10.40 -5.62 14.13
CA GLU A 149 9.69 -5.32 12.88
C GLU A 149 9.76 -6.50 11.91
N TYR A 150 8.60 -6.97 11.42
CA TYR A 150 8.48 -8.09 10.50
C TYR A 150 7.66 -7.72 9.26
N THR A 151 8.11 -8.21 8.11
CA THR A 151 7.28 -8.24 6.89
C THR A 151 6.70 -9.64 6.76
N CYS A 152 5.38 -9.73 6.78
CA CYS A 152 4.66 -10.99 6.58
C CYS A 152 4.00 -11.02 5.21
N THR A 153 4.14 -12.14 4.51
CA THR A 153 3.55 -12.33 3.18
C THR A 153 2.78 -13.64 3.13
N VAL A 154 1.62 -13.60 2.50
CA VAL A 154 0.82 -14.77 2.16
C VAL A 154 0.26 -14.59 0.74
N VAL A 155 0.17 -15.68 -0.01
CA VAL A 155 -0.42 -15.68 -1.36
C VAL A 155 -1.67 -16.54 -1.34
N LYS A 156 -2.77 -16.02 -1.93
CA LYS A 156 -4.01 -16.76 -2.17
C LYS A 156 -4.20 -16.96 -3.66
N ILE A 157 -4.36 -18.23 -4.09
CA ILE A 157 -4.66 -18.60 -5.49
C ILE A 157 -5.92 -19.46 -5.46
N GLY A 158 -7.01 -18.95 -6.00
CA GLY A 158 -8.32 -19.60 -5.83
C GLY A 158 -8.69 -19.69 -4.35
N ASP A 159 -8.92 -20.89 -3.84
CA ASP A 159 -9.23 -21.15 -2.42
C ASP A 159 -8.02 -21.62 -1.61
N GLU A 160 -6.87 -21.78 -2.23
CA GLU A 160 -5.63 -22.21 -1.58
C GLU A 160 -4.84 -21.02 -1.04
N LEU A 161 -4.33 -21.17 0.19
CA LEU A 161 -3.43 -20.21 0.84
C LEU A 161 -2.03 -20.83 0.95
N SER A 162 -1.01 -20.04 0.60
CA SER A 162 0.37 -20.41 0.90
C SER A 162 0.63 -20.40 2.41
N PRO A 163 1.69 -21.08 2.89
CA PRO A 163 2.23 -20.78 4.21
C PRO A 163 2.59 -19.29 4.34
N VAL A 164 2.45 -18.76 5.56
CA VAL A 164 2.90 -17.38 5.86
C VAL A 164 4.42 -17.34 5.89
N LEU A 165 5.01 -16.46 5.09
CA LEU A 165 6.42 -16.13 5.17
C LEU A 165 6.58 -14.87 6.03
N ALA A 166 7.30 -14.98 7.16
CA ALA A 166 7.63 -13.86 8.05
C ALA A 166 9.14 -13.59 7.98
N LEU A 167 9.50 -12.37 7.58
CA LEU A 167 10.87 -11.90 7.46
C LEU A 167 11.11 -10.78 8.50
N LYS A 168 12.08 -10.98 9.39
CA LYS A 168 12.52 -9.92 10.29
C LYS A 168 13.24 -8.83 9.48
N ARG A 169 12.82 -7.58 9.66
CA ARG A 169 13.52 -6.44 9.04
C ARG A 169 14.78 -6.11 9.86
N VAL A 170 15.86 -5.83 9.16
CA VAL A 170 17.07 -5.23 9.72
C VAL A 170 17.12 -3.81 9.18
N LEU A 171 16.87 -2.85 10.04
CA LEU A 171 16.88 -1.43 9.73
C LEU A 171 18.28 -0.83 9.91
#